data_80c49c69fd10f03b5a8451423cd10d4c
#
_entry.id   80c49c69fd10f03b5a8451423cd10d4c
#
_cell.length_a   1.000
_cell.length_b   1.000
_cell.length_c   1.000
_cell.angle_alpha   90.00
_cell.angle_beta   90.00
_cell.angle_gamma   90.00
#
_symmetry.space_group_name_H-M   'P 1'
#
loop_
_entity.id
_entity.type
_entity.pdbx_description
1 polymer ?
#
loop_
_entity_poly.entity_id
_entity_poly.type
_entity_poly.pdbx_seq_one_letter_code
_entity_poly.pdbx_strand_id
1 'polypeptide(L)'
;MKIIFKIFKILMISSVLLFFSCSAEITFEAEKDSCVKISYTGDFSGEFLQFMMSQNGEISDLEQKDFENSELDNQALKESLENSGFENVQIVSGKLKKLIFKMEDKSKKSALFMTKLLKMQNGTISVDLSYENLKKFYDNADEQLQSDLDLLLAPVFNDEKMSETEYLETVAAFYGDKMADELAESFIKLIIINADGKKQVQKISIPKLLCGM
;
A
#
# COMPACT_ATOMS: atom_id res chain seq x y z
N MET A 1 -0.28 16.25 20.36
CA MET A 1 0.92 15.41 20.46
C MET A 1 0.64 13.92 20.67
N LYS A 2 -0.39 13.49 21.42
CA LYS A 2 -0.79 12.06 21.58
C LYS A 2 -1.58 11.50 20.37
N ILE A 3 -2.27 12.33 19.58
CA ILE A 3 -3.05 11.96 18.39
C ILE A 3 -2.12 11.42 17.29
N ILE A 4 -1.02 12.09 17.05
CA ILE A 4 0.00 11.70 16.06
C ILE A 4 0.55 10.30 16.32
N PHE A 5 0.71 9.92 17.59
CA PHE A 5 1.29 8.62 17.99
C PHE A 5 0.37 7.43 17.73
N LYS A 6 -0.97 7.64 17.71
CA LYS A 6 -1.93 6.58 17.42
C LYS A 6 -2.17 6.41 15.93
N ILE A 7 -2.25 7.53 15.17
CA ILE A 7 -2.26 7.52 13.69
C ILE A 7 -1.04 6.76 13.15
N PHE A 8 0.05 6.80 13.91
CA PHE A 8 1.30 6.15 13.57
C PHE A 8 1.28 4.62 13.68
N LYS A 9 0.53 4.05 14.62
CA LYS A 9 0.28 2.59 14.64
C LYS A 9 -0.41 2.11 13.38
N ILE A 10 -1.26 2.97 12.78
CA ILE A 10 -1.95 2.70 11.50
C ILE A 10 -0.99 2.72 10.32
N LEU A 11 0.09 3.45 10.42
CA LEU A 11 1.08 3.62 9.35
C LEU A 11 2.23 2.61 9.38
N MET A 12 2.30 1.76 10.38
CA MET A 12 3.02 0.48 10.31
C MET A 12 2.50 -0.44 9.19
N ILE A 13 1.30 -0.18 8.73
CA ILE A 13 0.63 -0.57 7.49
C ILE A 13 1.46 -0.24 6.22
N SER A 14 2.64 0.34 6.37
CA SER A 14 3.37 0.96 5.25
C SER A 14 3.65 0.05 4.07
N SER A 15 3.73 -1.24 4.26
CA SER A 15 3.88 -2.16 3.14
C SER A 15 2.56 -2.44 2.42
N VAL A 16 1.41 -2.18 3.03
CA VAL A 16 0.09 -2.42 2.44
C VAL A 16 -0.57 -1.15 1.95
N LEU A 17 -0.29 -0.01 2.58
CA LEU A 17 -0.65 1.30 1.99
C LEU A 17 -0.06 1.49 0.59
N LEU A 18 0.97 0.71 0.23
CA LEU A 18 1.45 0.61 -1.16
C LEU A 18 0.32 0.25 -2.15
N PHE A 19 -0.74 -0.38 -1.68
CA PHE A 19 -1.82 -0.89 -2.53
C PHE A 19 -3.15 -0.14 -2.38
N PHE A 20 -3.33 0.73 -1.38
CA PHE A 20 -4.64 1.33 -1.05
C PHE A 20 -4.71 2.86 -1.16
N SER A 21 -3.77 3.50 -1.84
CA SER A 21 -3.96 4.89 -2.24
C SER A 21 -4.93 4.96 -3.42
N CYS A 22 -5.72 6.03 -3.55
CA CYS A 22 -6.57 6.26 -4.72
C CYS A 22 -5.76 6.23 -6.02
N SER A 23 -4.49 6.60 -5.94
CA SER A 23 -3.49 6.32 -6.96
C SER A 23 -2.12 6.12 -6.34
N ALA A 24 -1.49 4.99 -6.64
CA ALA A 24 -0.10 4.74 -6.29
C ALA A 24 0.76 4.63 -7.53
N GLU A 25 1.94 5.21 -7.48
CA GLU A 25 3.01 4.91 -8.42
C GLU A 25 4.15 4.22 -7.68
N ILE A 26 4.50 3.01 -8.10
CA ILE A 26 5.58 2.23 -7.53
C ILE A 26 6.61 1.97 -8.63
N THR A 27 7.84 2.38 -8.40
CA THR A 27 8.96 2.09 -9.28
C THR A 27 9.89 1.09 -8.63
N PHE A 28 10.14 -0.01 -9.32
CA PHE A 28 11.19 -0.99 -9.01
C PHE A 28 12.30 -0.86 -10.02
N GLU A 29 13.51 -0.56 -9.56
CA GLU A 29 14.70 -0.41 -10.40
C GLU A 29 15.78 -1.40 -9.96
N ALA A 30 16.19 -2.29 -10.88
CA ALA A 30 17.25 -3.26 -10.64
C ALA A 30 18.63 -2.62 -10.76
N GLU A 31 19.45 -2.80 -9.74
CA GLU A 31 20.90 -2.57 -9.85
C GLU A 31 21.66 -3.86 -10.14
N LYS A 32 22.85 -3.74 -10.75
CA LYS A 32 23.63 -4.87 -11.22
C LYS A 32 23.95 -5.91 -10.14
N ASP A 33 24.09 -5.50 -8.89
CA ASP A 33 24.55 -6.35 -7.78
C ASP A 33 23.44 -6.88 -6.88
N SER A 34 22.28 -7.13 -7.44
CA SER A 34 21.13 -7.74 -6.74
C SER A 34 20.35 -6.78 -5.82
N CYS A 35 20.62 -5.50 -5.84
CA CYS A 35 19.83 -4.50 -5.15
C CYS A 35 18.62 -4.09 -5.99
N VAL A 36 17.47 -3.93 -5.36
CA VAL A 36 16.30 -3.30 -5.96
C VAL A 36 16.06 -1.97 -5.26
N LYS A 37 16.09 -0.88 -6.02
CA LYS A 37 15.63 0.43 -5.55
C LYS A 37 14.13 0.52 -5.74
N ILE A 38 13.46 1.01 -4.72
CA ILE A 38 12.02 1.15 -4.71
C ILE A 38 11.69 2.60 -4.45
N SER A 39 10.86 3.18 -5.30
CA SER A 39 10.29 4.52 -5.08
C SER A 39 8.79 4.40 -5.05
N TYR A 40 8.18 5.02 -4.06
CA TYR A 40 6.73 5.05 -3.88
C TYR A 40 6.22 6.49 -3.89
N THR A 41 5.13 6.71 -4.58
CA THR A 41 4.30 7.91 -4.49
C THR A 41 2.85 7.49 -4.39
N GLY A 42 2.18 7.85 -3.30
CA GLY A 42 0.76 7.57 -3.09
C GLY A 42 0.00 8.85 -2.85
N ASP A 43 -1.15 8.98 -3.50
CA ASP A 43 -2.14 10.04 -3.27
C ASP A 43 -3.37 9.38 -2.63
N PHE A 44 -3.71 9.79 -1.41
CA PHE A 44 -4.86 9.27 -0.68
C PHE A 44 -6.04 10.21 -0.81
N SER A 45 -7.24 9.66 -1.01
CA SER A 45 -8.47 10.45 -1.06
C SER A 45 -8.90 10.93 0.32
N GLY A 46 -9.78 11.93 0.33
CA GLY A 46 -10.37 12.44 1.56
C GLY A 46 -11.27 11.41 2.24
N GLU A 47 -12.07 10.65 1.50
CA GLU A 47 -12.99 9.64 2.05
C GLU A 47 -12.20 8.47 2.66
N PHE A 48 -11.18 7.98 1.96
CA PHE A 48 -10.31 6.93 2.49
C PHE A 48 -9.59 7.37 3.78
N LEU A 49 -9.06 8.58 3.82
CA LEU A 49 -8.42 9.12 5.01
C LEU A 49 -9.42 9.27 6.17
N GLN A 50 -10.64 9.78 5.91
CA GLN A 50 -11.69 9.88 6.92
C GLN A 50 -12.06 8.49 7.46
N PHE A 51 -12.20 7.51 6.57
CA PHE A 51 -12.47 6.13 6.96
C PHE A 51 -11.39 5.59 7.89
N MET A 52 -10.13 5.64 7.49
CA MET A 52 -9.00 5.16 8.29
C MET A 52 -8.95 5.81 9.67
N MET A 53 -9.31 7.06 9.78
CA MET A 53 -9.29 7.79 11.04
C MET A 53 -10.52 7.49 11.91
N SER A 54 -11.69 7.27 11.30
CA SER A 54 -12.91 6.89 12.02
C SER A 54 -12.78 5.57 12.77
N GLN A 55 -12.05 4.61 12.20
CA GLN A 55 -11.76 3.31 12.83
C GLN A 55 -10.96 3.44 14.13
N ASN A 56 -10.21 4.53 14.30
CA ASN A 56 -9.39 4.77 15.50
C ASN A 56 -10.09 5.57 16.58
N GLY A 57 -11.37 5.90 16.41
CA GLY A 57 -12.17 6.62 17.40
C GLY A 57 -11.70 8.06 17.67
N GLU A 58 -10.93 8.66 16.77
CA GLU A 58 -10.28 9.95 17.00
C GLU A 58 -10.94 11.14 16.29
N ILE A 59 -12.05 10.93 15.56
CA ILE A 59 -12.67 12.00 14.81
C ILE A 59 -14.12 12.22 15.19
N SER A 60 -14.36 13.27 15.96
CA SER A 60 -15.64 13.95 15.94
C SER A 60 -15.56 15.40 15.45
N ASP A 61 -14.37 16.03 15.50
CA ASP A 61 -14.31 17.50 15.44
C ASP A 61 -13.21 18.10 14.53
N LEU A 62 -12.48 17.31 13.71
CA LEU A 62 -11.46 17.86 12.82
C LEU A 62 -12.02 18.11 11.42
N GLU A 63 -11.85 19.33 10.90
CA GLU A 63 -12.25 19.68 9.54
C GLU A 63 -11.35 18.94 8.51
N GLN A 64 -11.93 18.53 7.39
CA GLN A 64 -11.25 17.79 6.31
C GLN A 64 -9.91 18.43 5.85
N LYS A 65 -9.84 19.76 5.88
CA LYS A 65 -8.62 20.53 5.51
C LYS A 65 -7.46 20.31 6.46
N ASP A 66 -7.73 20.02 7.73
CA ASP A 66 -6.67 19.81 8.73
C ASP A 66 -6.00 18.46 8.52
N PHE A 67 -6.74 17.48 8.02
CA PHE A 67 -6.19 16.17 7.68
C PHE A 67 -5.26 16.18 6.47
N GLU A 68 -5.66 16.89 5.41
CA GLU A 68 -4.89 16.94 4.17
C GLU A 68 -3.48 17.51 4.40
N ASN A 69 -3.32 18.36 5.42
CA ASN A 69 -2.06 18.99 5.78
C ASN A 69 -1.33 18.31 6.94
N SER A 70 -1.93 17.31 7.58
CA SER A 70 -1.28 16.58 8.67
C SER A 70 -0.05 15.82 8.17
N GLU A 71 1.02 15.88 8.96
CA GLU A 71 2.25 15.16 8.68
C GLU A 71 2.30 13.86 9.49
N LEU A 72 2.79 12.83 8.84
CA LEU A 72 3.11 11.57 9.48
C LEU A 72 4.35 11.73 10.36
N ASP A 73 4.47 10.88 11.35
CA ASP A 73 5.76 10.72 12.03
C ASP A 73 6.74 10.02 11.08
N ASN A 74 7.52 10.83 10.37
CA ASN A 74 8.48 10.37 9.39
C ASN A 74 9.51 9.41 9.97
N GLN A 75 9.87 9.59 11.26
CA GLN A 75 10.87 8.75 11.90
C GLN A 75 10.32 7.34 12.11
N ALA A 76 9.16 7.24 12.65
CA ALA A 76 8.56 5.95 12.92
C ALA A 76 8.11 5.24 11.61
N LEU A 77 7.66 5.98 10.54
CA LEU A 77 7.45 5.39 9.21
C LEU A 77 8.76 4.78 8.67
N LYS A 78 9.87 5.52 8.81
CA LYS A 78 11.19 5.04 8.42
C LYS A 78 11.57 3.77 9.20
N GLU A 79 11.43 3.78 10.52
CA GLU A 79 11.72 2.62 11.38
C GLU A 79 10.88 1.40 11.00
N SER A 80 9.60 1.60 10.67
CA SER A 80 8.72 0.53 10.22
C SER A 80 9.20 -0.10 8.91
N LEU A 81 9.56 0.72 7.93
CA LEU A 81 10.10 0.22 6.66
C LEU A 81 11.42 -0.52 6.87
N GLU A 82 12.32 0.00 7.71
CA GLU A 82 13.59 -0.66 8.04
C GLU A 82 13.35 -2.00 8.76
N ASN A 83 12.39 -2.07 9.68
CA ASN A 83 11.99 -3.32 10.35
C ASN A 83 11.37 -4.34 9.38
N SER A 84 10.77 -3.87 8.29
CA SER A 84 10.23 -4.72 7.21
C SER A 84 11.32 -5.23 6.25
N GLY A 85 12.59 -4.97 6.54
CA GLY A 85 13.74 -5.49 5.79
C GLY A 85 14.23 -4.57 4.66
N PHE A 86 13.74 -3.33 4.59
CA PHE A 86 14.26 -2.34 3.65
C PHE A 86 15.43 -1.56 4.22
N GLU A 87 16.29 -1.08 3.35
CA GLU A 87 17.50 -0.34 3.70
C GLU A 87 17.47 1.05 3.01
N ASN A 88 18.29 1.99 3.53
CA ASN A 88 18.43 3.33 2.96
C ASN A 88 17.09 4.07 2.79
N VAL A 89 16.18 3.91 3.75
CA VAL A 89 14.85 4.51 3.72
C VAL A 89 14.94 6.03 3.83
N GLN A 90 14.31 6.73 2.87
CA GLN A 90 14.23 8.18 2.81
C GLN A 90 12.78 8.60 2.63
N ILE A 91 12.22 9.33 3.58
CA ILE A 91 10.90 9.94 3.46
C ILE A 91 11.06 11.31 2.80
N VAL A 92 10.54 11.46 1.57
CA VAL A 92 10.60 12.71 0.80
C VAL A 92 9.41 13.61 1.14
N SER A 93 8.23 13.03 1.33
CA SER A 93 7.03 13.68 1.81
C SER A 93 6.27 12.72 2.71
N GLY A 94 6.03 13.12 3.93
CA GLY A 94 5.23 12.39 4.91
C GLY A 94 3.85 13.00 5.13
N LYS A 95 3.28 13.73 4.16
CA LYS A 95 1.92 14.25 4.26
C LYS A 95 0.92 13.13 4.06
N LEU A 96 -0.16 13.13 4.86
CA LEU A 96 -1.24 12.14 4.74
C LEU A 96 -1.82 12.10 3.34
N LYS A 97 -2.05 13.27 2.72
CA LYS A 97 -2.59 13.33 1.35
C LYS A 97 -1.60 12.84 0.28
N LYS A 98 -0.30 13.05 0.48
CA LYS A 98 0.73 12.69 -0.49
C LYS A 98 1.97 12.13 0.17
N LEU A 99 2.07 10.82 0.14
CA LEU A 99 3.19 10.08 0.71
C LEU A 99 4.23 9.78 -0.38
N ILE A 100 5.47 10.18 -0.16
CA ILE A 100 6.58 9.89 -1.07
C ILE A 100 7.76 9.36 -0.27
N PHE A 101 8.23 8.18 -0.60
CA PHE A 101 9.45 7.64 -0.02
C PHE A 101 10.26 6.81 -1.02
N LYS A 102 11.52 6.60 -0.67
CA LYS A 102 12.47 5.75 -1.40
C LYS A 102 13.14 4.80 -0.43
N MET A 103 13.43 3.61 -0.90
CA MET A 103 14.10 2.57 -0.12
C MET A 103 14.84 1.60 -1.04
N GLU A 104 15.67 0.77 -0.45
CA GLU A 104 16.43 -0.26 -1.15
C GLU A 104 16.18 -1.63 -0.51
N ASP A 105 16.16 -2.68 -1.31
CA ASP A 105 16.24 -4.05 -0.84
C ASP A 105 17.51 -4.71 -1.41
N LYS A 106 18.56 -4.74 -0.61
CA LYS A 106 19.84 -5.38 -0.96
C LYS A 106 19.89 -6.84 -0.55
N SER A 107 19.18 -7.17 0.50
CA SER A 107 19.24 -8.50 1.11
C SER A 107 18.23 -9.47 0.50
N LYS A 108 17.23 -8.97 -0.25
CA LYS A 108 16.06 -9.73 -0.70
C LYS A 108 15.28 -10.38 0.45
N LYS A 109 15.28 -9.72 1.61
CA LYS A 109 14.61 -10.19 2.84
C LYS A 109 13.34 -9.41 3.15
N SER A 110 13.01 -8.40 2.34
CA SER A 110 11.75 -7.68 2.53
C SER A 110 10.55 -8.60 2.36
N ALA A 111 9.43 -8.21 2.94
CA ALA A 111 8.15 -8.91 2.78
C ALA A 111 7.80 -9.13 1.29
N LEU A 112 8.17 -8.19 0.40
CA LEU A 112 7.93 -8.32 -1.04
C LEU A 112 8.63 -9.54 -1.66
N PHE A 113 9.88 -9.80 -1.28
CA PHE A 113 10.62 -10.98 -1.76
C PHE A 113 10.19 -12.27 -1.03
N MET A 114 9.96 -12.19 0.27
CA MET A 114 9.56 -13.35 1.08
C MET A 114 8.22 -13.93 0.63
N THR A 115 7.29 -13.08 0.25
CA THR A 115 5.96 -13.48 -0.26
C THR A 115 5.95 -13.77 -1.75
N LYS A 116 7.06 -13.56 -2.45
CA LYS A 116 7.22 -13.72 -3.90
C LYS A 116 6.43 -12.70 -4.74
N LEU A 117 5.93 -11.63 -4.13
CA LEU A 117 5.37 -10.50 -4.87
C LEU A 117 6.42 -9.86 -5.78
N LEU A 118 7.67 -9.85 -5.34
CA LEU A 118 8.82 -9.38 -6.11
C LEU A 118 9.82 -10.51 -6.30
N LYS A 119 10.27 -10.69 -7.53
CA LYS A 119 11.33 -11.64 -7.90
C LYS A 119 12.37 -10.90 -8.72
N MET A 120 13.63 -11.26 -8.54
CA MET A 120 14.74 -10.72 -9.33
C MET A 120 15.68 -11.85 -9.73
N GLN A 121 15.92 -12.00 -11.01
CA GLN A 121 16.85 -12.97 -11.57
C GLN A 121 17.66 -12.33 -12.70
N ASN A 122 18.98 -12.41 -12.60
CA ASN A 122 19.90 -11.88 -13.63
C ASN A 122 19.60 -10.41 -14.00
N GLY A 123 19.32 -9.57 -13.00
CA GLY A 123 19.00 -8.16 -13.24
C GLY A 123 17.61 -7.89 -13.84
N THR A 124 16.80 -8.91 -14.00
CA THR A 124 15.40 -8.79 -14.45
C THR A 124 14.48 -8.87 -13.25
N ILE A 125 13.64 -7.86 -13.09
CA ILE A 125 12.60 -7.81 -12.06
C ILE A 125 11.29 -8.34 -12.65
N SER A 126 10.59 -9.16 -11.88
CA SER A 126 9.19 -9.51 -12.13
C SER A 126 8.34 -9.27 -10.89
N VAL A 127 7.16 -8.72 -11.08
CA VAL A 127 6.15 -8.53 -10.04
C VAL A 127 5.03 -9.52 -10.28
N ASP A 128 4.70 -10.29 -9.26
CA ASP A 128 3.68 -11.34 -9.31
C ASP A 128 2.60 -11.04 -8.28
N LEU A 129 1.58 -10.30 -8.72
CA LEU A 129 0.44 -9.88 -7.90
C LEU A 129 -0.69 -10.92 -7.91
N SER A 130 -0.37 -12.21 -8.04
CA SER A 130 -1.37 -13.28 -7.96
C SER A 130 -2.04 -13.29 -6.58
N TYR A 131 -3.30 -13.74 -6.55
CA TYR A 131 -4.06 -13.91 -5.32
C TYR A 131 -3.27 -14.66 -4.23
N GLU A 132 -2.61 -15.76 -4.61
CA GLU A 132 -1.81 -16.55 -3.68
C GLU A 132 -0.67 -15.75 -3.02
N ASN A 133 0.01 -14.89 -3.78
CA ASN A 133 1.12 -14.11 -3.25
C ASN A 133 0.62 -12.92 -2.44
N LEU A 134 -0.48 -12.29 -2.85
CA LEU A 134 -1.14 -11.22 -2.07
C LEU A 134 -1.70 -11.78 -0.77
N LYS A 135 -2.34 -12.96 -0.81
CA LYS A 135 -2.81 -13.63 0.40
C LYS A 135 -1.66 -13.99 1.35
N LYS A 136 -0.54 -14.53 0.83
CA LYS A 136 0.65 -14.77 1.66
C LYS A 136 1.19 -13.50 2.28
N PHE A 137 1.18 -12.40 1.54
CA PHE A 137 1.60 -11.11 2.07
C PHE A 137 0.70 -10.67 3.23
N TYR A 138 -0.62 -10.77 3.05
CA TYR A 138 -1.60 -10.49 4.09
C TYR A 138 -1.44 -11.44 5.29
N ASP A 139 -1.35 -12.76 5.08
CA ASP A 139 -1.22 -13.76 6.15
C ASP A 139 0.08 -13.61 6.97
N ASN A 140 1.12 -13.00 6.39
CA ASN A 140 2.39 -12.70 7.08
C ASN A 140 2.44 -11.29 7.70
N ALA A 141 1.39 -10.50 7.53
CA ALA A 141 1.26 -9.21 8.19
C ALA A 141 1.07 -9.39 9.70
N ASP A 142 1.45 -8.40 10.50
CA ASP A 142 1.14 -8.43 11.93
C ASP A 142 -0.38 -8.31 12.19
N GLU A 143 -0.82 -8.71 13.38
CA GLU A 143 -2.24 -8.75 13.74
C GLU A 143 -2.93 -7.37 13.60
N GLN A 144 -2.21 -6.29 13.88
CA GLN A 144 -2.76 -4.94 13.73
C GLN A 144 -2.98 -4.62 12.26
N LEU A 145 -1.98 -4.94 11.42
CA LEU A 145 -2.06 -4.74 9.98
C LEU A 145 -3.17 -5.59 9.35
N GLN A 146 -3.30 -6.85 9.76
CA GLN A 146 -4.40 -7.69 9.31
C GLN A 146 -5.75 -7.08 9.69
N SER A 147 -5.93 -6.64 10.95
CA SER A 147 -7.15 -6.02 11.42
C SER A 147 -7.54 -4.76 10.62
N ASP A 148 -6.56 -3.94 10.27
CA ASP A 148 -6.81 -2.71 9.51
C ASP A 148 -7.12 -3.01 8.03
N LEU A 149 -6.59 -4.11 7.51
CA LEU A 149 -6.84 -4.57 6.14
C LEU A 149 -8.11 -5.41 6.00
N ASP A 150 -8.52 -6.10 7.05
CA ASP A 150 -9.70 -6.96 7.04
C ASP A 150 -10.93 -6.24 6.50
N LEU A 151 -11.08 -4.98 6.83
CA LEU A 151 -12.19 -4.16 6.38
C LEU A 151 -12.29 -4.08 4.84
N LEU A 152 -11.16 -4.06 4.14
CA LEU A 152 -11.10 -3.94 2.68
C LEU A 152 -10.77 -5.27 1.99
N LEU A 153 -10.00 -6.13 2.64
CA LEU A 153 -9.50 -7.36 2.05
C LEU A 153 -10.26 -8.60 2.47
N ALA A 154 -10.90 -8.60 3.66
CA ALA A 154 -11.65 -9.76 4.14
C ALA A 154 -12.72 -10.24 3.14
N PRO A 155 -13.49 -9.34 2.48
CA PRO A 155 -14.45 -9.80 1.47
C PRO A 155 -13.81 -10.60 0.35
N VAL A 156 -12.54 -10.28 0.01
CA VAL A 156 -11.81 -10.95 -1.07
C VAL A 156 -11.08 -12.20 -0.58
N PHE A 157 -10.49 -12.16 0.62
CA PHE A 157 -9.64 -13.25 1.11
C PHE A 157 -10.37 -14.31 1.93
N ASN A 158 -11.53 -13.98 2.47
CA ASN A 158 -12.30 -14.89 3.33
C ASN A 158 -13.51 -15.53 2.64
N ASP A 159 -13.96 -14.96 1.51
CA ASP A 159 -15.12 -15.46 0.77
C ASP A 159 -14.72 -16.17 -0.52
N GLU A 160 -15.69 -16.81 -1.16
CA GLU A 160 -15.56 -17.34 -2.51
C GLU A 160 -15.32 -16.20 -3.51
N LYS A 161 -14.75 -16.52 -4.66
CA LYS A 161 -14.43 -15.55 -5.71
C LYS A 161 -15.54 -14.52 -5.92
N MET A 162 -15.21 -13.28 -5.64
CA MET A 162 -16.13 -12.15 -5.76
C MET A 162 -15.82 -11.37 -7.05
N SER A 163 -16.84 -10.92 -7.76
CA SER A 163 -16.67 -10.02 -8.91
C SER A 163 -16.34 -8.60 -8.45
N GLU A 164 -15.76 -7.78 -9.33
CA GLU A 164 -15.49 -6.36 -9.03
C GLU A 164 -16.78 -5.62 -8.62
N THR A 165 -17.91 -5.93 -9.25
CA THR A 165 -19.21 -5.32 -8.94
C THR A 165 -19.66 -5.69 -7.54
N GLU A 166 -19.67 -6.99 -7.19
CA GLU A 166 -20.05 -7.45 -5.85
C GLU A 166 -19.15 -6.88 -4.75
N TYR A 167 -17.84 -6.76 -5.04
CA TYR A 167 -16.89 -6.13 -4.14
C TYR A 167 -17.24 -4.66 -3.87
N LEU A 168 -17.47 -3.87 -4.93
CA LEU A 168 -17.83 -2.46 -4.82
C LEU A 168 -19.20 -2.27 -4.15
N GLU A 169 -20.18 -3.11 -4.43
CA GLU A 169 -21.49 -3.12 -3.74
C GLU A 169 -21.31 -3.42 -2.24
N THR A 170 -20.44 -4.36 -1.89
CA THR A 170 -20.09 -4.66 -0.50
C THR A 170 -19.44 -3.47 0.19
N VAL A 171 -18.45 -2.83 -0.47
CA VAL A 171 -17.83 -1.62 0.06
C VAL A 171 -18.85 -0.50 0.23
N ALA A 172 -19.76 -0.30 -0.74
CA ALA A 172 -20.80 0.72 -0.65
C ALA A 172 -21.75 0.45 0.54
N ALA A 173 -22.11 -0.82 0.76
CA ALA A 173 -23.00 -1.20 1.85
C ALA A 173 -22.40 -0.95 3.25
N PHE A 174 -21.09 -1.16 3.42
CA PHE A 174 -20.41 -1.00 4.70
C PHE A 174 -19.83 0.41 4.92
N TYR A 175 -19.35 1.08 3.86
CA TYR A 175 -18.57 2.33 3.95
C TYR A 175 -19.19 3.50 3.18
N GLY A 176 -20.27 3.26 2.46
CA GLY A 176 -21.01 4.27 1.67
C GLY A 176 -20.54 4.36 0.22
N ASP A 177 -21.44 4.92 -0.61
CA ASP A 177 -21.26 5.01 -2.06
C ASP A 177 -19.99 5.78 -2.46
N LYS A 178 -19.66 6.86 -1.75
CA LYS A 178 -18.47 7.66 -2.05
C LYS A 178 -17.17 6.88 -1.93
N MET A 179 -17.06 6.01 -0.91
CA MET A 179 -15.88 5.16 -0.75
C MET A 179 -15.79 4.13 -1.90
N ALA A 180 -16.93 3.55 -2.30
CA ALA A 180 -16.98 2.62 -3.42
C ALA A 180 -16.59 3.31 -4.74
N ASP A 181 -17.08 4.52 -4.98
CA ASP A 181 -16.74 5.32 -6.17
C ASP A 181 -15.23 5.63 -6.22
N GLU A 182 -14.64 6.08 -5.10
CA GLU A 182 -13.21 6.33 -5.02
C GLU A 182 -12.39 5.06 -5.24
N LEU A 183 -12.82 3.94 -4.67
CA LEU A 183 -12.15 2.67 -4.84
C LEU A 183 -12.25 2.16 -6.28
N ALA A 184 -13.40 2.35 -6.94
CA ALA A 184 -13.59 2.02 -8.35
C ALA A 184 -12.61 2.76 -9.28
N GLU A 185 -12.26 4.00 -8.94
CA GLU A 185 -11.31 4.82 -9.69
C GLU A 185 -9.84 4.58 -9.30
N SER A 186 -9.61 3.85 -8.21
CA SER A 186 -8.28 3.64 -7.65
C SER A 186 -7.41 2.71 -8.51
N PHE A 187 -6.11 2.99 -8.55
CA PHE A 187 -5.17 2.18 -9.34
C PHE A 187 -3.74 2.24 -8.81
N ILE A 188 -2.98 1.20 -9.17
CA ILE A 188 -1.53 1.15 -9.01
C ILE A 188 -0.88 1.29 -10.38
N LYS A 189 0.06 2.21 -10.50
CA LYS A 189 0.97 2.31 -11.65
C LYS A 189 2.30 1.68 -11.27
N LEU A 190 2.60 0.52 -11.83
CA LEU A 190 3.88 -0.14 -11.68
C LEU A 190 4.83 0.28 -12.77
N ILE A 191 6.04 0.66 -12.38
CA ILE A 191 7.16 0.96 -13.26
C ILE A 191 8.29 0.00 -12.90
N ILE A 192 8.70 -0.83 -13.84
CA ILE A 192 9.80 -1.78 -13.66
C ILE A 192 10.93 -1.39 -14.59
N ILE A 193 12.12 -1.18 -14.02
CA ILE A 193 13.34 -0.85 -14.75
C ILE A 193 14.35 -1.96 -14.47
N ASN A 194 14.66 -2.76 -15.46
CA ASN A 194 15.63 -3.83 -15.37
C ASN A 194 17.06 -3.30 -15.41
N ALA A 195 18.06 -4.10 -15.02
CA ALA A 195 19.46 -3.72 -15.02
C ALA A 195 20.03 -3.39 -16.43
N ASP A 196 19.38 -3.83 -17.49
CA ASP A 196 19.68 -3.47 -18.89
C ASP A 196 19.04 -2.16 -19.33
N GLY A 197 18.33 -1.47 -18.44
CA GLY A 197 17.63 -0.22 -18.68
C GLY A 197 16.25 -0.37 -19.34
N LYS A 198 15.81 -1.59 -19.64
CA LYS A 198 14.46 -1.79 -20.18
C LYS A 198 13.41 -1.41 -19.15
N LYS A 199 12.47 -0.56 -19.58
CA LYS A 199 11.36 -0.05 -18.77
C LYS A 199 10.05 -0.68 -19.20
N GLN A 200 9.29 -1.16 -18.23
CA GLN A 200 7.91 -1.61 -18.39
C GLN A 200 7.02 -0.75 -17.50
N VAL A 201 5.82 -0.44 -17.98
CA VAL A 201 4.82 0.33 -17.23
C VAL A 201 3.48 -0.40 -17.33
N GLN A 202 2.87 -0.63 -16.19
CA GLN A 202 1.55 -1.27 -16.09
C GLN A 202 0.66 -0.45 -15.16
N LYS A 203 -0.60 -0.23 -15.55
CA LYS A 203 -1.63 0.37 -14.72
C LYS A 203 -2.64 -0.72 -14.35
N ILE A 204 -2.88 -0.91 -13.05
CA ILE A 204 -3.73 -1.98 -12.51
C ILE A 204 -4.79 -1.32 -11.65
N SER A 205 -6.07 -1.54 -11.95
CA SER A 205 -7.19 -1.14 -11.10
C SER A 205 -7.14 -1.92 -9.79
N ILE A 206 -7.40 -1.27 -8.66
CA ILE A 206 -7.40 -1.94 -7.34
C ILE A 206 -8.53 -2.98 -7.24
N PRO A 207 -9.80 -2.68 -7.58
CA PRO A 207 -10.85 -3.70 -7.58
C PRO A 207 -10.52 -4.91 -8.45
N LYS A 208 -9.98 -4.64 -9.66
CA LYS A 208 -9.54 -5.72 -10.56
C LYS A 208 -8.40 -6.54 -9.98
N LEU A 209 -7.45 -5.91 -9.29
CA LEU A 209 -6.36 -6.60 -8.63
C LEU A 209 -6.88 -7.53 -7.53
N LEU A 210 -7.87 -7.09 -6.79
CA LEU A 210 -8.42 -7.85 -5.67
C LEU A 210 -9.36 -8.97 -6.12
N CYS A 211 -10.19 -8.72 -7.13
CA CYS A 211 -11.27 -9.64 -7.55
C CYS A 211 -10.96 -10.41 -8.83
N GLY A 212 -10.01 -9.97 -9.62
CA GLY A 212 -9.74 -10.47 -10.98
C GLY A 212 -8.73 -11.60 -11.04
N MET A 213 -8.44 -12.21 -9.91
CA MET A 213 -7.44 -13.31 -9.80
C MET A 213 -8.07 -14.66 -9.61
#